data_236ada4eb6d9a23a7e18f4344d2069bf
#
_entry.id   236ada4eb6d9a23a7e18f4344d2069bf
#
_cell.length_a   1.000
_cell.length_b   1.000
_cell.length_c   1.000
_cell.angle_alpha   90.00
_cell.angle_beta   90.00
_cell.angle_gamma   90.00
#
_symmetry.space_group_name_H-M   'P 1'
#
loop_
_entity.id
_entity.type
_entity.pdbx_description
1 polymer ?
#
loop_
_entity_poly.entity_id
_entity_poly.type
_entity_poly.pdbx_seq_one_letter_code
_entity_poly.pdbx_strand_id
1 'polypeptide(L)'
;DVDAVNARELQKLPGKERVFYMNSRGPTALVEALHRNCLAPAALVLKKNAFVMFVRNNPEQGFINGTLGVVKGFEDDGFPLVETKNGQRIKVFPERWRIEEDGKVKAEICQLPLRLAWAITVHKSQGMTIESCEIDLAKSFEPGMGYVALSRAPSFESIRLIGLNDL
;
A
#
# COMPACT_ATOMS: atom_id res chain seq x y z
N ASP A 1 -15.84 1.44 4.37
CA ASP A 1 -15.02 1.59 3.16
C ASP A 1 -13.61 2.05 3.54
N VAL A 2 -12.63 1.24 3.17
CA VAL A 2 -11.20 1.43 3.48
C VAL A 2 -10.66 2.73 2.85
N ASP A 3 -11.07 3.04 1.63
CA ASP A 3 -10.57 4.23 0.92
C ASP A 3 -11.13 5.49 1.58
N ALA A 4 -12.37 5.47 2.08
CA ALA A 4 -12.95 6.57 2.83
C ALA A 4 -12.23 6.79 4.19
N VAL A 5 -11.83 5.72 4.88
CA VAL A 5 -11.04 5.82 6.12
C VAL A 5 -9.70 6.49 5.82
N ASN A 6 -8.98 6.00 4.82
CA ASN A 6 -7.68 6.55 4.43
C ASN A 6 -7.78 8.03 4.02
N ALA A 7 -8.79 8.40 3.21
CA ALA A 7 -9.01 9.78 2.80
C ALA A 7 -9.31 10.70 4.00
N ARG A 8 -10.17 10.25 4.92
CA ARG A 8 -10.50 11.01 6.14
C ARG A 8 -9.28 11.24 7.03
N GLU A 9 -8.46 10.22 7.25
CA GLU A 9 -7.26 10.36 8.06
C GLU A 9 -6.22 11.28 7.40
N LEU A 10 -6.06 11.19 6.06
CA LEU A 10 -5.21 12.10 5.31
C LEU A 10 -5.67 13.56 5.40
N GLN A 11 -6.98 13.81 5.37
CA GLN A 11 -7.56 15.16 5.48
C GLN A 11 -7.27 15.82 6.84
N LYS A 12 -7.17 15.04 7.91
CA LYS A 12 -6.84 15.57 9.26
C LYS A 12 -5.41 16.09 9.35
N LEU A 13 -4.52 15.66 8.44
CA LEU A 13 -3.13 16.11 8.45
C LEU A 13 -3.02 17.54 7.90
N PRO A 14 -2.21 18.41 8.55
CA PRO A 14 -1.93 19.74 8.04
C PRO A 14 -1.02 19.69 6.81
N GLY A 15 -0.99 20.80 6.06
CA GLY A 15 -0.07 20.99 4.94
C GLY A 15 -0.67 20.68 3.58
N LYS A 16 0.14 20.94 2.55
CA LYS A 16 -0.27 20.77 1.15
C LYS A 16 -0.25 19.30 0.74
N GLU A 17 -1.24 18.93 -0.04
CA GLU A 17 -1.28 17.64 -0.73
C GLU A 17 -0.32 17.63 -1.91
N ARG A 18 0.31 16.47 -2.12
CA ARG A 18 1.00 16.13 -3.37
C ARG A 18 0.34 14.93 -3.99
N VAL A 19 0.05 15.04 -5.28
CA VAL A 19 -0.62 13.98 -6.04
C VAL A 19 0.36 13.39 -7.03
N PHE A 20 0.49 12.06 -7.00
CA PHE A 20 1.32 11.29 -7.92
C PHE A 20 0.40 10.45 -8.79
N TYR A 21 0.43 10.71 -10.09
CA TYR A 21 -0.39 9.99 -11.05
C TYR A 21 0.37 8.83 -11.68
N MET A 22 -0.30 7.70 -11.80
CA MET A 22 0.23 6.53 -12.49
C MET A 22 0.33 6.81 -13.99
N ASN A 23 1.50 6.57 -14.55
CA ASN A 23 1.70 6.59 -16.00
C ASN A 23 1.51 5.18 -16.55
N SER A 24 0.89 5.06 -17.73
CA SER A 24 0.58 3.80 -18.36
C SER A 24 1.00 3.81 -19.82
N ARG A 25 1.51 2.67 -20.33
CA ARG A 25 1.89 2.49 -21.73
C ARG A 25 1.55 1.08 -22.18
N GLY A 26 0.97 0.95 -23.39
CA GLY A 26 0.63 -0.34 -24.01
C GLY A 26 -0.86 -0.46 -24.34
N PRO A 27 -1.30 -1.61 -24.87
CA PRO A 27 -2.70 -1.90 -25.18
C PRO A 27 -3.57 -1.83 -23.91
N THR A 28 -4.77 -1.24 -24.05
CA THR A 28 -5.71 -0.99 -22.93
C THR A 28 -5.97 -2.25 -22.09
N ALA A 29 -6.22 -3.40 -22.71
CA ALA A 29 -6.53 -4.63 -21.98
C ALA A 29 -5.36 -5.10 -21.08
N LEU A 30 -4.10 -4.94 -21.54
CA LEU A 30 -2.91 -5.29 -20.77
C LEU A 30 -2.66 -4.28 -19.64
N VAL A 31 -2.86 -3.00 -19.92
CA VAL A 31 -2.76 -1.94 -18.91
C VAL A 31 -3.80 -2.15 -17.81
N GLU A 32 -5.05 -2.47 -18.16
CA GLU A 32 -6.10 -2.79 -17.18
C GLU A 32 -5.76 -4.02 -16.33
N ALA A 33 -5.12 -5.04 -16.94
CA ALA A 33 -4.65 -6.21 -16.21
C ALA A 33 -3.55 -5.83 -15.19
N LEU A 34 -2.62 -4.95 -15.57
CA LEU A 34 -1.61 -4.41 -14.65
C LEU A 34 -2.26 -3.61 -13.52
N HIS A 35 -3.24 -2.74 -13.81
CA HIS A 35 -3.96 -1.95 -12.80
C HIS A 35 -4.68 -2.84 -11.78
N ARG A 36 -5.34 -3.93 -12.21
CA ARG A 36 -6.03 -4.87 -11.30
C ARG A 36 -5.07 -5.55 -10.32
N ASN A 37 -3.85 -5.83 -10.76
CA ASN A 37 -2.85 -6.52 -9.97
C ASN A 37 -1.91 -5.58 -9.19
N CYS A 38 -1.93 -4.28 -9.51
CA CYS A 38 -1.14 -3.28 -8.82
C CYS A 38 -1.85 -2.77 -7.57
N LEU A 39 -1.18 -2.84 -6.43
CA LEU A 39 -1.72 -2.34 -5.16
C LEU A 39 -1.53 -0.82 -4.99
N ALA A 40 -0.65 -0.18 -5.77
CA ALA A 40 -0.51 1.26 -5.79
C ALA A 40 -1.72 1.90 -6.49
N PRO A 41 -2.29 2.99 -5.95
CA PRO A 41 -3.44 3.64 -6.54
C PRO A 41 -3.06 4.43 -7.81
N ALA A 42 -4.00 4.57 -8.75
CA ALA A 42 -3.79 5.35 -9.97
C ALA A 42 -3.50 6.83 -9.68
N ALA A 43 -4.09 7.38 -8.62
CA ALA A 43 -3.79 8.69 -8.06
C ALA A 43 -3.45 8.53 -6.58
N LEU A 44 -2.18 8.67 -6.24
CA LEU A 44 -1.69 8.62 -4.86
C LEU A 44 -1.58 10.03 -4.30
N VAL A 45 -2.40 10.35 -3.31
CA VAL A 45 -2.35 11.63 -2.60
C VAL A 45 -1.57 11.46 -1.30
N LEU A 46 -0.55 12.27 -1.09
CA LEU A 46 0.30 12.25 0.09
C LEU A 46 0.40 13.63 0.73
N LYS A 47 0.54 13.64 2.05
CA LYS A 47 0.94 14.79 2.87
C LYS A 47 2.11 14.40 3.77
N LYS A 48 2.82 15.38 4.29
CA LYS A 48 3.74 15.14 5.41
C LYS A 48 2.98 14.48 6.57
N ASN A 49 3.59 13.49 7.21
CA ASN A 49 3.05 12.64 8.25
C ASN A 49 1.97 11.63 7.79
N ALA A 50 1.73 11.49 6.49
CA ALA A 50 0.87 10.42 5.99
C ALA A 50 1.44 9.05 6.35
N PHE A 51 0.58 8.17 6.86
CA PHE A 51 0.91 6.79 7.14
C PHE A 51 0.76 5.96 5.87
N VAL A 52 1.83 5.29 5.47
CA VAL A 52 1.92 4.60 4.19
C VAL A 52 2.47 3.19 4.34
N MET A 53 2.22 2.38 3.33
CA MET A 53 2.76 1.04 3.19
C MET A 53 3.38 0.88 1.81
N PHE A 54 4.54 0.23 1.76
CA PHE A 54 5.15 -0.19 0.51
C PHE A 54 4.38 -1.39 -0.07
N VAL A 55 4.15 -1.36 -1.37
CA VAL A 55 3.35 -2.38 -2.10
C VAL A 55 4.16 -3.14 -3.13
N ARG A 56 5.47 -3.18 -2.93
CA ARG A 56 6.42 -3.91 -3.78
C ARG A 56 7.62 -4.36 -2.96
N ASN A 57 8.32 -5.38 -3.44
CA ASN A 57 9.59 -5.81 -2.87
C ASN A 57 10.74 -5.09 -3.56
N ASN A 58 11.56 -4.40 -2.79
CA ASN A 58 12.84 -3.84 -3.22
C ASN A 58 13.83 -3.88 -2.04
N PRO A 59 14.41 -5.08 -1.76
CA PRO A 59 15.32 -5.26 -0.62
C PRO A 59 16.58 -4.40 -0.72
N GLU A 60 17.02 -4.06 -1.92
CA GLU A 60 18.18 -3.19 -2.15
C GLU A 60 17.95 -1.77 -1.62
N GLN A 61 16.70 -1.29 -1.72
CA GLN A 61 16.29 -0.01 -1.13
C GLN A 61 15.79 -0.14 0.32
N GLY A 62 15.73 -1.35 0.86
CA GLY A 62 15.39 -1.61 2.26
C GLY A 62 13.91 -1.76 2.56
N PHE A 63 13.06 -2.08 1.57
CA PHE A 63 11.65 -2.34 1.81
C PHE A 63 11.14 -3.59 1.10
N ILE A 64 10.10 -4.17 1.66
CA ILE A 64 9.32 -5.27 1.07
C ILE A 64 7.84 -4.91 1.08
N ASN A 65 7.05 -5.66 0.34
CA ASN A 65 5.60 -5.53 0.33
C ASN A 65 5.03 -5.70 1.75
N GLY A 66 4.30 -4.67 2.23
CA GLY A 66 3.78 -4.60 3.60
C GLY A 66 4.64 -3.77 4.57
N THR A 67 5.84 -3.34 4.19
CA THR A 67 6.65 -2.43 5.04
C THR A 67 5.89 -1.14 5.30
N LEU A 68 5.72 -0.81 6.58
CA LEU A 68 5.00 0.40 7.03
C LEU A 68 5.97 1.57 7.23
N GLY A 69 5.48 2.78 7.01
CA GLY A 69 6.27 3.99 7.23
C GLY A 69 5.42 5.26 7.30
N VAL A 70 6.10 6.36 7.59
CA VAL A 70 5.51 7.70 7.68
C VAL A 70 6.25 8.63 6.73
N VAL A 71 5.51 9.40 5.93
CA VAL A 71 6.08 10.43 5.06
C VAL A 71 6.64 11.56 5.92
N LYS A 72 7.95 11.71 5.96
CA LYS A 72 8.62 12.77 6.75
C LYS A 72 8.66 14.10 6.03
N GLY A 73 8.57 14.07 4.72
CA GLY A 73 8.60 15.23 3.85
C GLY A 73 8.74 14.83 2.38
N PHE A 74 9.10 15.81 1.59
CA PHE A 74 9.37 15.65 0.16
C PHE A 74 10.70 16.31 -0.15
N GLU A 75 11.53 15.63 -0.91
CA GLU A 75 12.81 16.13 -1.37
C GLU A 75 12.64 17.25 -2.42
N ASP A 76 13.74 17.92 -2.77
CA ASP A 76 13.74 19.04 -3.73
C ASP A 76 13.19 18.64 -5.11
N ASP A 77 13.41 17.39 -5.51
CA ASP A 77 12.87 16.81 -6.75
C ASP A 77 11.40 16.36 -6.64
N GLY A 78 10.79 16.57 -5.48
CA GLY A 78 9.37 16.31 -5.23
C GLY A 78 9.05 14.92 -4.73
N PHE A 79 10.00 13.97 -4.71
CA PHE A 79 9.73 12.60 -4.24
C PHE A 79 9.63 12.50 -2.71
N PRO A 80 8.77 11.61 -2.18
CA PRO A 80 8.58 11.48 -0.75
C PRO A 80 9.78 10.80 -0.06
N LEU A 81 10.12 11.30 1.13
CA LEU A 81 11.01 10.67 2.08
C LEU A 81 10.17 9.94 3.12
N VAL A 82 10.24 8.63 3.15
CA VAL A 82 9.48 7.77 4.09
C VAL A 82 10.42 7.22 5.15
N GLU A 83 10.03 7.39 6.41
CA GLU A 83 10.71 6.77 7.55
C GLU A 83 9.95 5.52 7.96
N THR A 84 10.60 4.38 7.91
CA THR A 84 10.06 3.09 8.31
C THR A 84 10.08 2.93 9.84
N LYS A 85 9.38 1.94 10.38
CA LYS A 85 9.27 1.70 11.82
C LYS A 85 10.64 1.45 12.50
N ASN A 86 11.58 0.87 11.79
CA ASN A 86 12.95 0.67 12.28
C ASN A 86 13.86 1.91 12.18
N GLY A 87 13.30 3.07 11.78
CA GLY A 87 14.02 4.35 11.68
C GLY A 87 14.78 4.57 10.37
N GLN A 88 14.72 3.63 9.43
CA GLN A 88 15.34 3.79 8.12
C GLN A 88 14.58 4.85 7.30
N ARG A 89 15.31 5.77 6.68
CA ARG A 89 14.75 6.79 5.78
C ARG A 89 14.98 6.39 4.34
N ILE A 90 13.91 6.29 3.59
CA ILE A 90 13.91 5.85 2.20
C ILE A 90 13.32 6.97 1.34
N LYS A 91 14.10 7.49 0.40
CA LYS A 91 13.59 8.32 -0.68
C LYS A 91 12.93 7.41 -1.71
N VAL A 92 11.64 7.59 -1.91
CA VAL A 92 10.85 6.66 -2.72
C VAL A 92 10.72 7.17 -4.14
N PHE A 93 11.19 6.35 -5.07
CA PHE A 93 11.09 6.60 -6.51
C PHE A 93 9.95 5.80 -7.14
N PRO A 94 9.42 6.25 -8.31
CA PRO A 94 8.49 5.46 -9.08
C PRO A 94 9.06 4.11 -9.50
N GLU A 95 8.26 3.08 -9.37
CA GLU A 95 8.55 1.71 -9.79
C GLU A 95 7.71 1.34 -11.01
N ARG A 96 8.17 0.35 -11.77
CA ARG A 96 7.53 -0.08 -13.01
C ARG A 96 7.00 -1.50 -12.89
N TRP A 97 5.74 -1.71 -13.22
CA TRP A 97 5.11 -3.02 -13.39
C TRP A 97 4.92 -3.27 -14.88
N ARG A 98 5.38 -4.42 -15.35
CA ARG A 98 5.46 -4.73 -16.78
C ARG A 98 4.82 -6.06 -17.10
N ILE A 99 4.25 -6.15 -18.29
CA ILE A 99 3.95 -7.40 -18.97
C ILE A 99 4.95 -7.53 -20.12
N GLU A 100 5.72 -8.61 -20.08
CA GLU A 100 6.74 -8.92 -21.08
C GLU A 100 6.36 -10.21 -21.80
N GLU A 101 6.56 -10.24 -23.12
CA GLU A 101 6.33 -11.37 -23.99
C GLU A 101 7.46 -11.41 -25.02
N ASP A 102 8.10 -12.57 -25.19
CA ASP A 102 9.25 -12.77 -26.09
C ASP A 102 10.37 -11.73 -25.88
N GLY A 103 10.67 -11.39 -24.62
CA GLY A 103 11.70 -10.42 -24.26
C GLY A 103 11.35 -8.95 -24.59
N LYS A 104 10.10 -8.67 -24.98
CA LYS A 104 9.61 -7.31 -25.28
C LYS A 104 8.56 -6.87 -24.30
N VAL A 105 8.70 -5.62 -23.80
CA VAL A 105 7.67 -5.00 -22.96
C VAL A 105 6.44 -4.70 -23.81
N LYS A 106 5.33 -5.36 -23.49
CA LYS A 106 4.02 -5.18 -24.15
C LYS A 106 3.18 -4.09 -23.47
N ALA A 107 3.23 -4.03 -22.15
CA ALA A 107 2.56 -3.00 -21.36
C ALA A 107 3.38 -2.67 -20.12
N GLU A 108 3.26 -1.44 -19.65
CA GLU A 108 3.94 -0.94 -18.48
C GLU A 108 3.05 0.08 -17.76
N ILE A 109 3.04 0.03 -16.43
CA ILE A 109 2.57 1.11 -15.56
C ILE A 109 3.70 1.55 -14.64
N CYS A 110 3.72 2.82 -14.29
CA CYS A 110 4.74 3.42 -13.45
C CYS A 110 4.08 4.28 -12.37
N GLN A 111 4.36 3.99 -11.10
CA GLN A 111 3.83 4.70 -9.94
C GLN A 111 4.79 4.59 -8.75
N LEU A 112 4.66 5.46 -7.75
CA LEU A 112 5.28 5.23 -6.45
C LEU A 112 4.76 3.92 -5.85
N PRO A 113 5.64 3.03 -5.34
CA PRO A 113 5.24 1.76 -4.74
C PRO A 113 4.66 1.94 -3.33
N LEU A 114 3.75 2.89 -3.17
CA LEU A 114 3.14 3.29 -1.91
C LEU A 114 1.61 3.30 -2.00
N ARG A 115 0.98 3.10 -0.85
CA ARG A 115 -0.43 3.39 -0.61
C ARG A 115 -0.63 3.92 0.81
N LEU A 116 -1.74 4.63 1.05
CA LEU A 116 -2.15 4.97 2.41
C LEU A 116 -2.47 3.70 3.20
N ALA A 117 -2.10 3.67 4.48
CA ALA A 117 -2.09 2.46 5.29
C ALA A 117 -2.79 2.59 6.64
N TRP A 118 -3.66 3.59 6.86
CA TRP A 118 -4.52 3.62 8.03
C TRP A 118 -5.56 2.49 8.02
N ALA A 119 -5.99 2.08 6.82
CA ALA A 119 -6.84 0.91 6.62
C ALA A 119 -6.51 0.19 5.32
N ILE A 120 -6.66 -1.14 5.32
CA ILE A 120 -6.49 -2.02 4.15
C ILE A 120 -7.51 -3.15 4.21
N THR A 121 -7.99 -3.62 3.06
CA THR A 121 -8.85 -4.81 3.02
C THR A 121 -8.06 -6.08 3.21
N VAL A 122 -8.69 -7.11 3.77
CA VAL A 122 -8.06 -8.44 3.94
C VAL A 122 -7.56 -9.00 2.60
N HIS A 123 -8.34 -8.87 1.53
CA HIS A 123 -7.94 -9.31 0.19
C HIS A 123 -6.66 -8.62 -0.30
N LYS A 124 -6.55 -7.31 -0.13
CA LYS A 124 -5.35 -6.54 -0.54
C LYS A 124 -4.14 -6.80 0.36
N SER A 125 -4.33 -7.37 1.56
CA SER A 125 -3.26 -7.76 2.47
C SER A 125 -2.69 -9.15 2.19
N GLN A 126 -3.25 -9.91 1.26
CA GLN A 126 -2.75 -11.24 0.92
C GLN A 126 -1.28 -11.20 0.47
N GLY A 127 -0.47 -12.14 0.98
CA GLY A 127 0.96 -12.19 0.68
C GLY A 127 1.83 -11.13 1.38
N MET A 128 1.23 -10.29 2.23
CA MET A 128 1.97 -9.32 3.03
C MET A 128 2.19 -9.82 4.46
N THR A 129 3.24 -9.31 5.10
CA THR A 129 3.40 -9.38 6.55
C THR A 129 3.19 -7.98 7.12
N ILE A 130 2.18 -7.83 7.99
CA ILE A 130 1.82 -6.55 8.60
C ILE A 130 2.27 -6.59 10.05
N GLU A 131 3.22 -5.73 10.41
CA GLU A 131 3.87 -5.75 11.73
C GLU A 131 2.92 -5.50 12.91
N SER A 132 1.84 -4.76 12.69
CA SER A 132 0.83 -4.44 13.70
C SER A 132 -0.46 -4.01 13.02
N CYS A 133 -1.60 -4.58 13.43
CA CYS A 133 -2.89 -4.23 12.84
C CYS A 133 -4.05 -4.39 13.82
N GLU A 134 -5.10 -3.62 13.58
CA GLU A 134 -6.42 -3.83 14.13
C GLU A 134 -7.27 -4.52 13.06
N ILE A 135 -7.89 -5.65 13.39
CA ILE A 135 -8.68 -6.46 12.46
C ILE A 135 -10.14 -6.37 12.87
N ASP A 136 -10.97 -5.84 11.97
CA ASP A 136 -12.43 -5.81 12.12
C ASP A 136 -13.03 -7.00 11.36
N LEU A 137 -13.58 -7.96 12.11
CA LEU A 137 -14.24 -9.15 11.58
C LEU A 137 -15.77 -9.04 11.52
N ALA A 138 -16.36 -7.91 11.98
CA ALA A 138 -17.81 -7.73 12.02
C ALA A 138 -18.50 -7.91 10.64
N LYS A 139 -17.76 -7.72 9.56
CA LYS A 139 -18.25 -7.84 8.17
C LYS A 139 -17.49 -8.91 7.39
N SER A 140 -17.05 -9.96 8.06
CA SER A 140 -16.38 -11.09 7.41
C SER A 140 -17.44 -12.02 6.84
N PHE A 141 -17.64 -11.97 5.52
CA PHE A 141 -18.73 -12.72 4.86
C PHE A 141 -18.28 -14.02 4.21
N GLU A 142 -16.96 -14.20 4.00
CA GLU A 142 -16.43 -15.36 3.31
C GLU A 142 -15.73 -16.31 4.27
N PRO A 143 -15.96 -17.63 4.16
CA PRO A 143 -15.22 -18.62 4.94
C PRO A 143 -13.71 -18.47 4.77
N GLY A 144 -12.97 -18.46 5.87
CA GLY A 144 -11.53 -18.36 5.87
C GLY A 144 -10.96 -16.91 5.88
N MET A 145 -11.77 -15.86 5.68
CA MET A 145 -11.28 -14.47 5.74
C MET A 145 -10.61 -14.13 7.09
N GLY A 146 -11.18 -14.60 8.19
CA GLY A 146 -10.60 -14.43 9.53
C GLY A 146 -9.21 -15.03 9.63
N TYR A 147 -9.02 -16.24 9.11
CA TYR A 147 -7.72 -16.92 9.09
C TYR A 147 -6.71 -16.12 8.21
N VAL A 148 -7.13 -15.68 7.03
CA VAL A 148 -6.27 -14.87 6.14
C VAL A 148 -5.85 -13.59 6.84
N ALA A 149 -6.76 -12.88 7.50
CA ALA A 149 -6.44 -11.66 8.23
C ALA A 149 -5.46 -11.90 9.38
N LEU A 150 -5.72 -12.90 10.23
CA LEU A 150 -4.87 -13.25 11.36
C LEU A 150 -3.47 -13.70 10.93
N SER A 151 -3.37 -14.43 9.82
CA SER A 151 -2.08 -14.91 9.28
C SER A 151 -1.21 -13.79 8.66
N ARG A 152 -1.69 -12.55 8.60
CA ARG A 152 -0.90 -11.40 8.11
C ARG A 152 0.05 -10.85 9.17
N ALA A 153 -0.25 -11.03 10.44
CA ALA A 153 0.59 -10.53 11.52
C ALA A 153 1.61 -11.58 11.97
N PRO A 154 2.83 -11.16 12.35
CA PRO A 154 3.91 -12.06 12.75
C PRO A 154 3.65 -12.73 14.11
N SER A 155 2.81 -12.12 14.96
CA SER A 155 2.45 -12.66 16.29
C SER A 155 1.07 -12.18 16.71
N PHE A 156 0.42 -12.89 17.63
CA PHE A 156 -0.87 -12.47 18.20
C PHE A 156 -0.78 -11.19 19.02
N GLU A 157 0.38 -10.88 19.59
CA GLU A 157 0.61 -9.65 20.36
C GLU A 157 0.53 -8.39 19.49
N SER A 158 0.73 -8.53 18.19
CA SER A 158 0.65 -7.44 17.22
C SER A 158 -0.76 -7.24 16.63
N ILE A 159 -1.75 -8.01 17.09
CA ILE A 159 -3.13 -7.97 16.60
C ILE A 159 -4.06 -7.42 17.68
N ARG A 160 -4.91 -6.47 17.28
CA ARG A 160 -6.11 -6.10 18.02
C ARG A 160 -7.34 -6.52 17.23
N LEU A 161 -8.18 -7.37 17.83
CA LEU A 161 -9.43 -7.81 17.22
C LEU A 161 -10.59 -6.93 17.67
N ILE A 162 -11.42 -6.53 16.71
CA ILE A 162 -12.69 -5.86 16.94
C ILE A 162 -13.80 -6.54 16.14
N GLY A 163 -15.05 -6.35 16.56
CA GLY A 163 -16.20 -6.86 15.82
C GLY A 163 -16.35 -8.39 15.86
N LEU A 164 -15.82 -9.06 16.88
CA LEU A 164 -16.18 -10.45 17.17
C LEU A 164 -17.61 -10.43 17.69
N ASN A 165 -18.55 -10.84 16.86
CA ASN A 165 -19.89 -11.15 17.34
C ASN A 165 -19.84 -12.56 17.93
N ASP A 166 -20.36 -12.72 19.14
CA ASP A 166 -20.63 -14.04 19.70
C ASP A 166 -21.59 -14.78 18.73
N LEU A 167 -21.10 -15.90 18.16
CA LEU A 167 -21.90 -16.81 17.37
C LEU A 167 -22.80 -17.64 18.29
#